data_d635ee4fb47e9e20e87ac792b2bae261
#
_entry.id   d635ee4fb47e9e20e87ac792b2bae261
#
_cell.length_a   1.000
_cell.length_b   1.000
_cell.length_c   1.000
_cell.angle_alpha   90.00
_cell.angle_beta   90.00
_cell.angle_gamma   90.00
#
_symmetry.space_group_name_H-M   'P 1'
#
loop_
_entity.id
_entity.type
_entity.pdbx_description
1 polymer ?
#
loop_
_entity_poly.entity_id
_entity_poly.type
_entity_poly.pdbx_seq_one_letter_code
_entity_poly.pdbx_strand_id
1 'polypeptide(L)'
;VWRTKAKYDDSFSFTGIDFDKPYLLENIEVVKKITIHEKMDFWRKVMQLADDRGISMYIFHWNMFAYGAEGKHGITQDLSNETTIAYFRAATREMIKQYPLLKGIGITAGEGMDNKKTDDSNERWLWRSYGEGINDGLKDTPNRDFRLIHRFHWTALSKITDNFKDLHCRLDLSLKYAIAHMYSIPNPPFINDAFPMLSEKHKTWLTIRN
;
A
#
# COMPACT_ATOMS: atom_id res chain seq x y z
N VAL A 1 19.73 -3.74 8.51
CA VAL A 1 20.22 -2.97 7.35
C VAL A 1 21.36 -3.74 6.70
N TRP A 2 21.31 -3.89 5.41
CA TRP A 2 22.29 -4.60 4.60
C TRP A 2 22.59 -3.82 3.31
N ARG A 3 23.70 -4.12 2.69
CA ARG A 3 24.09 -3.64 1.36
C ARG A 3 24.77 -4.76 0.58
N THR A 4 24.83 -4.64 -0.73
CA THR A 4 25.62 -5.55 -1.55
C THR A 4 27.12 -5.28 -1.37
N LYS A 5 27.93 -6.32 -1.34
CA LYS A 5 29.40 -6.21 -1.28
C LYS A 5 29.98 -5.75 -2.62
N ALA A 6 29.35 -6.15 -3.73
CA ALA A 6 29.76 -5.74 -5.06
C ALA A 6 29.20 -4.36 -5.43
N LYS A 7 29.89 -3.66 -6.33
CA LYS A 7 29.35 -2.47 -6.98
C LYS A 7 28.05 -2.86 -7.68
N TYR A 8 27.00 -2.05 -7.51
CA TYR A 8 25.70 -2.29 -8.11
C TYR A 8 25.86 -2.47 -9.63
N ASP A 9 25.36 -3.58 -10.13
CA ASP A 9 25.25 -3.88 -11.55
C ASP A 9 23.74 -3.90 -11.87
N ASP A 10 23.32 -3.18 -12.89
CA ASP A 10 21.93 -3.10 -13.33
C ASP A 10 21.33 -4.46 -13.74
N SER A 11 22.19 -5.46 -14.00
CA SER A 11 21.74 -6.85 -14.20
C SER A 11 21.27 -7.53 -12.92
N PHE A 12 21.48 -6.95 -11.75
CA PHE A 12 21.09 -7.50 -10.46
C PHE A 12 19.66 -7.09 -10.11
N SER A 13 18.72 -7.96 -10.39
CA SER A 13 17.36 -7.83 -9.88
C SER A 13 17.11 -8.88 -8.82
N PHE A 14 16.86 -8.45 -7.59
CA PHE A 14 16.44 -9.34 -6.51
C PHE A 14 14.93 -9.48 -6.54
N THR A 15 14.43 -10.65 -6.87
CA THR A 15 13.05 -11.04 -6.61
C THR A 15 12.98 -11.72 -5.23
N GLY A 16 11.78 -11.78 -4.62
CA GLY A 16 11.61 -12.45 -3.33
C GLY A 16 12.09 -13.92 -3.31
N ILE A 17 12.03 -14.59 -4.46
CA ILE A 17 12.49 -15.97 -4.66
C ILE A 17 14.02 -16.07 -4.60
N ASP A 18 14.72 -15.01 -4.94
CA ASP A 18 16.19 -15.02 -4.99
C ASP A 18 16.84 -14.86 -3.61
N PHE A 19 16.11 -14.36 -2.62
CA PHE A 19 16.63 -14.20 -1.25
C PHE A 19 16.95 -15.50 -0.53
N ASP A 20 16.38 -16.61 -0.94
CA ASP A 20 16.65 -17.93 -0.36
C ASP A 20 17.87 -18.62 -0.98
N LYS A 21 18.52 -18.01 -1.96
CA LYS A 21 19.67 -18.60 -2.63
C LYS A 21 20.97 -18.28 -1.89
N PRO A 22 21.79 -19.27 -1.52
CA PRO A 22 23.00 -19.08 -0.72
C PRO A 22 23.98 -18.04 -1.29
N TYR A 23 24.15 -18.00 -2.62
CA TYR A 23 25.09 -17.08 -3.27
C TYR A 23 24.70 -15.60 -3.08
N LEU A 24 23.41 -15.30 -2.89
CA LEU A 24 22.96 -13.94 -2.60
C LEU A 24 23.37 -13.50 -1.20
N LEU A 25 23.23 -14.40 -0.23
CA LEU A 25 23.64 -14.15 1.15
C LEU A 25 25.15 -13.90 1.25
N GLU A 26 25.96 -14.57 0.43
CA GLU A 26 27.40 -14.37 0.35
C GLU A 26 27.76 -12.97 -0.18
N ASN A 27 26.93 -12.38 -1.01
CA ASN A 27 27.10 -11.05 -1.59
C ASN A 27 26.46 -9.92 -0.80
N ILE A 28 25.87 -10.22 0.35
CA ILE A 28 25.26 -9.25 1.25
C ILE A 28 26.14 -9.02 2.46
N GLU A 29 26.36 -7.77 2.79
CA GLU A 29 27.01 -7.34 4.01
C GLU A 29 25.97 -6.74 4.96
N VAL A 30 25.91 -7.25 6.19
CA VAL A 30 25.07 -6.66 7.24
C VAL A 30 25.77 -5.43 7.79
N VAL A 31 25.29 -4.26 7.41
CA VAL A 31 25.82 -2.95 7.87
C VAL A 31 25.40 -2.66 9.31
N LYS A 32 24.15 -3.01 9.66
CA LYS A 32 23.61 -2.83 11.00
C LYS A 32 22.53 -3.86 11.28
N LYS A 33 22.64 -4.55 12.41
CA LYS A 33 21.52 -5.35 12.94
C LYS A 33 20.60 -4.42 13.72
N ILE A 34 19.30 -4.51 13.44
CA ILE A 34 18.26 -3.76 14.15
C ILE A 34 17.10 -4.70 14.46
N THR A 35 16.49 -4.49 15.60
CA THR A 35 15.24 -5.14 15.97
C THR A 35 14.06 -4.48 15.28
N ILE A 36 12.90 -5.15 15.26
CA ILE A 36 11.67 -4.54 14.76
C ILE A 36 11.28 -3.30 15.57
N HIS A 37 11.50 -3.31 16.87
CA HIS A 37 11.22 -2.17 17.75
C HIS A 37 12.10 -0.96 17.40
N GLU A 38 13.41 -1.15 17.23
CA GLU A 38 14.32 -0.08 16.78
C GLU A 38 13.89 0.49 15.41
N LYS A 39 13.41 -0.35 14.49
CA LYS A 39 12.89 0.08 13.20
C LYS A 39 11.61 0.92 13.36
N MET A 40 10.70 0.47 14.23
CA MET A 40 9.47 1.21 14.53
C MET A 40 9.76 2.57 15.16
N ASP A 41 10.66 2.62 16.12
CA ASP A 41 11.06 3.86 16.78
C ASP A 41 11.78 4.82 15.83
N PHE A 42 12.58 4.30 14.91
CA PHE A 42 13.16 5.11 13.85
C PHE A 42 12.08 5.79 13.00
N TRP A 43 11.07 5.05 12.55
CA TRP A 43 9.98 5.62 11.75
C TRP A 43 9.12 6.61 12.55
N ARG A 44 8.88 6.38 13.83
CA ARG A 44 8.21 7.35 14.71
C ARG A 44 8.98 8.67 14.77
N LYS A 45 10.30 8.62 14.90
CA LYS A 45 11.17 9.82 14.88
C LYS A 45 11.12 10.53 13.53
N VAL A 46 11.13 9.79 12.43
CA VAL A 46 11.00 10.36 11.07
C VAL A 46 9.64 11.05 10.91
N MET A 47 8.55 10.42 11.36
CA MET A 47 7.22 11.01 11.30
C MET A 47 7.10 12.26 12.17
N GLN A 48 7.71 12.26 13.37
CA GLN A 48 7.76 13.45 14.23
C GLN A 48 8.53 14.59 13.54
N LEU A 49 9.70 14.29 12.99
CA LEU A 49 10.50 15.27 12.26
C LEU A 49 9.75 15.88 11.06
N ALA A 50 8.94 15.08 10.38
CA ALA A 50 8.08 15.53 9.28
C ALA A 50 6.93 16.42 9.81
N ASP A 51 6.24 15.99 10.85
CA ASP A 51 5.12 16.71 11.46
C ASP A 51 5.57 18.09 11.98
N ASP A 52 6.73 18.17 12.66
CA ASP A 52 7.35 19.42 13.14
C ASP A 52 7.62 20.44 12.00
N ARG A 53 7.63 19.97 10.75
CA ARG A 53 7.84 20.77 9.52
C ARG A 53 6.59 20.93 8.67
N GLY A 54 5.43 20.52 9.18
CA GLY A 54 4.18 20.56 8.43
C GLY A 54 4.11 19.57 7.26
N ILE A 55 4.96 18.51 7.27
CA ILE A 55 4.99 17.49 6.22
C ILE A 55 4.15 16.29 6.65
N SER A 56 3.11 15.98 5.87
CA SER A 56 2.28 14.81 6.09
C SER A 56 2.93 13.55 5.54
N MET A 57 3.00 12.49 6.35
CA MET A 57 3.56 11.21 5.95
C MET A 57 2.47 10.21 5.59
N TYR A 58 2.67 9.50 4.47
CA TYR A 58 1.79 8.45 3.96
C TYR A 58 2.61 7.20 3.65
N ILE A 59 2.03 6.02 3.86
CA ILE A 59 2.63 4.75 3.48
C ILE A 59 1.84 4.16 2.32
N PHE A 60 2.52 3.92 1.21
CA PHE A 60 1.95 3.22 0.06
C PHE A 60 2.53 1.82 -0.03
N HIS A 61 1.69 0.83 -0.25
CA HIS A 61 2.16 -0.52 -0.48
C HIS A 61 1.31 -1.24 -1.52
N TRP A 62 1.96 -2.19 -2.17
CA TRP A 62 1.31 -3.12 -3.08
C TRP A 62 0.60 -4.20 -2.28
N ASN A 63 -0.60 -4.37 -2.49
CA ASN A 63 -1.58 -5.27 -1.92
C ASN A 63 -1.05 -6.57 -1.27
N MET A 64 -1.44 -7.70 -1.82
CA MET A 64 -1.21 -8.99 -1.21
C MET A 64 0.19 -9.54 -1.51
N PHE A 65 1.19 -9.06 -0.77
CA PHE A 65 2.51 -9.67 -0.77
C PHE A 65 2.70 -10.50 0.49
N ALA A 66 2.46 -11.81 0.38
CA ALA A 66 2.68 -12.76 1.47
C ALA A 66 4.08 -13.38 1.45
N TYR A 67 5.04 -12.77 0.75
CA TYR A 67 6.40 -13.28 0.64
C TYR A 67 7.04 -13.50 2.01
N GLY A 68 7.57 -14.71 2.20
CA GLY A 68 8.16 -15.13 3.45
C GLY A 68 7.15 -15.60 4.51
N ALA A 69 5.88 -15.29 4.38
CA ALA A 69 4.79 -15.79 5.23
C ALA A 69 3.92 -16.83 4.53
N GLU A 70 3.98 -16.93 3.20
CA GLU A 70 3.17 -17.85 2.41
C GLU A 70 3.37 -19.29 2.85
N GLY A 71 2.25 -20.00 3.07
CA GLY A 71 2.25 -21.36 3.59
C GLY A 71 2.55 -21.47 5.09
N LYS A 72 2.90 -20.36 5.78
CA LYS A 72 3.10 -20.32 7.24
C LYS A 72 1.83 -19.82 7.91
N HIS A 73 1.47 -20.43 9.02
CA HIS A 73 0.29 -20.05 9.80
C HIS A 73 -1.02 -20.01 9.00
N GLY A 74 -1.11 -20.77 7.90
CA GLY A 74 -2.29 -20.78 7.03
C GLY A 74 -2.41 -19.58 6.09
N ILE A 75 -1.39 -18.73 5.97
CA ILE A 75 -1.38 -17.57 5.06
C ILE A 75 -1.09 -18.05 3.64
N THR A 76 -1.91 -17.62 2.69
CA THR A 76 -1.76 -17.91 1.25
C THR A 76 -2.06 -16.66 0.42
N GLN A 77 -1.81 -16.73 -0.88
CA GLN A 77 -2.19 -15.67 -1.82
C GLN A 77 -3.62 -15.82 -2.36
N ASP A 78 -4.39 -16.78 -1.87
CA ASP A 78 -5.79 -16.93 -2.26
C ASP A 78 -6.65 -15.82 -1.63
N LEU A 79 -7.36 -15.07 -2.47
CA LEU A 79 -8.28 -14.00 -2.05
C LEU A 79 -9.44 -14.48 -1.20
N SER A 80 -9.77 -15.77 -1.24
CA SER A 80 -10.81 -16.37 -0.39
C SER A 80 -10.28 -16.85 0.98
N ASN A 81 -8.97 -16.78 1.21
CA ASN A 81 -8.38 -17.25 2.46
C ASN A 81 -8.65 -16.27 3.61
N GLU A 82 -9.55 -16.66 4.51
CA GLU A 82 -9.96 -15.86 5.67
C GLU A 82 -8.80 -15.56 6.63
N THR A 83 -7.84 -16.47 6.78
CA THR A 83 -6.65 -16.26 7.61
C THR A 83 -5.77 -15.14 7.03
N THR A 84 -5.59 -15.11 5.72
CA THR A 84 -4.84 -14.05 5.04
C THR A 84 -5.55 -12.70 5.18
N ILE A 85 -6.86 -12.66 4.99
CA ILE A 85 -7.66 -11.44 5.18
C ILE A 85 -7.53 -10.92 6.61
N ALA A 86 -7.72 -11.80 7.60
CA ALA A 86 -7.59 -11.44 9.01
C ALA A 86 -6.18 -10.95 9.37
N TYR A 87 -5.14 -11.55 8.79
CA TYR A 87 -3.75 -11.11 8.97
C TYR A 87 -3.54 -9.68 8.46
N PHE A 88 -3.95 -9.37 7.23
CA PHE A 88 -3.79 -8.02 6.67
C PHE A 88 -4.65 -6.98 7.39
N ARG A 89 -5.86 -7.34 7.81
CA ARG A 89 -6.72 -6.50 8.65
C ARG A 89 -6.03 -6.15 9.98
N ALA A 90 -5.51 -7.16 10.67
CA ALA A 90 -4.79 -6.96 11.93
C ALA A 90 -3.52 -6.13 11.74
N ALA A 91 -2.73 -6.41 10.69
CA ALA A 91 -1.51 -5.66 10.38
C ALA A 91 -1.80 -4.18 10.08
N THR A 92 -2.87 -3.89 9.32
CA THR A 92 -3.31 -2.53 9.02
C THR A 92 -3.74 -1.80 10.30
N ARG A 93 -4.57 -2.43 11.12
CA ARG A 93 -4.97 -1.90 12.43
C ARG A 93 -3.77 -1.55 13.30
N GLU A 94 -2.84 -2.48 13.47
CA GLU A 94 -1.67 -2.29 14.30
C GLU A 94 -0.74 -1.18 13.75
N MET A 95 -0.55 -1.11 12.44
CA MET A 95 0.23 -0.05 11.82
C MET A 95 -0.35 1.34 12.16
N ILE A 96 -1.66 1.51 12.09
CA ILE A 96 -2.33 2.77 12.41
C ILE A 96 -2.17 3.13 13.89
N LYS A 97 -2.28 2.15 14.79
CA LYS A 97 -2.10 2.35 16.23
C LYS A 97 -0.66 2.67 16.59
N GLN A 98 0.31 1.99 15.97
CA GLN A 98 1.73 2.17 16.26
C GLN A 98 2.32 3.48 15.72
N TYR A 99 1.70 4.09 14.71
CA TYR A 99 2.16 5.33 14.08
C TYR A 99 1.11 6.44 14.15
N PRO A 100 0.95 7.11 15.30
CA PRO A 100 -0.09 8.13 15.50
C PRO A 100 -0.01 9.31 14.52
N LEU A 101 1.19 9.65 14.04
CA LEU A 101 1.43 10.75 13.10
C LEU A 101 1.28 10.35 11.61
N LEU A 102 1.05 9.07 11.32
CA LEU A 102 0.74 8.63 9.97
C LEU A 102 -0.59 9.23 9.50
N LYS A 103 -0.58 9.94 8.38
CA LYS A 103 -1.76 10.66 7.85
C LYS A 103 -2.59 9.84 6.85
N GLY A 104 -2.11 8.68 6.44
CA GLY A 104 -2.87 7.80 5.57
C GLY A 104 -2.08 6.65 4.97
N ILE A 105 -2.82 5.79 4.30
CA ILE A 105 -2.30 4.61 3.60
C ILE A 105 -2.74 4.68 2.14
N GLY A 106 -1.84 4.31 1.23
CA GLY A 106 -2.14 4.11 -0.17
C GLY A 106 -2.23 2.62 -0.53
N ILE A 107 -3.25 2.26 -1.28
CA ILE A 107 -3.48 0.90 -1.79
C ILE A 107 -3.81 0.92 -3.28
N THR A 108 -3.72 -0.24 -3.93
CA THR A 108 -4.12 -0.41 -5.33
C THR A 108 -4.73 -1.80 -5.54
N ALA A 109 -5.75 -1.91 -6.38
CA ALA A 109 -6.21 -3.20 -6.87
C ALA A 109 -5.41 -3.66 -8.11
N GLY A 110 -5.37 -4.95 -8.37
CA GLY A 110 -4.86 -5.55 -9.59
C GLY A 110 -3.42 -6.04 -9.52
N GLU A 111 -2.45 -5.19 -9.25
CA GLU A 111 -1.06 -5.62 -9.15
C GLU A 111 -0.85 -6.55 -7.94
N GLY A 112 -0.30 -7.75 -8.18
CA GLY A 112 -0.12 -8.78 -7.15
C GLY A 112 -1.40 -9.50 -6.73
N MET A 113 -2.53 -9.26 -7.39
CA MET A 113 -3.80 -9.96 -7.20
C MET A 113 -4.11 -10.83 -8.43
N ASP A 114 -4.86 -11.91 -8.25
CA ASP A 114 -5.23 -12.79 -9.37
C ASP A 114 -6.14 -12.06 -10.36
N ASN A 115 -5.61 -11.72 -11.53
CA ASN A 115 -6.32 -11.03 -12.60
C ASN A 115 -7.46 -11.86 -13.23
N LYS A 116 -7.60 -13.13 -12.87
CA LYS A 116 -8.72 -13.98 -13.31
C LYS A 116 -9.98 -13.76 -12.47
N LYS A 117 -9.88 -13.05 -11.35
CA LYS A 117 -11.02 -12.70 -10.51
C LYS A 117 -11.60 -11.36 -10.94
N THR A 118 -12.88 -11.17 -10.67
CA THR A 118 -13.58 -9.94 -11.03
C THR A 118 -13.06 -8.75 -10.22
N ASP A 119 -13.15 -7.55 -10.79
CA ASP A 119 -12.83 -6.28 -10.10
C ASP A 119 -13.50 -6.20 -8.73
N ASP A 120 -14.76 -6.64 -8.65
CA ASP A 120 -15.52 -6.64 -7.41
C ASP A 120 -14.91 -7.54 -6.32
N SER A 121 -14.35 -8.70 -6.70
CA SER A 121 -13.71 -9.60 -5.73
C SER A 121 -12.41 -9.00 -5.19
N ASN A 122 -11.65 -8.29 -6.01
CA ASN A 122 -10.42 -7.61 -5.61
C ASN A 122 -10.73 -6.45 -4.66
N GLU A 123 -11.71 -5.60 -4.99
CA GLU A 123 -12.11 -4.48 -4.13
C GLU A 123 -12.72 -4.95 -2.82
N ARG A 124 -13.50 -6.03 -2.82
CA ARG A 124 -14.04 -6.64 -1.60
C ARG A 124 -12.94 -7.18 -0.70
N TRP A 125 -11.91 -7.79 -1.28
CA TRP A 125 -10.75 -8.25 -0.52
C TRP A 125 -10.00 -7.07 0.11
N LEU A 126 -9.77 -6.00 -0.66
CA LEU A 126 -9.12 -4.77 -0.16
C LEU A 126 -9.95 -4.11 0.95
N TRP A 127 -11.28 -4.10 0.81
CA TRP A 127 -12.17 -3.61 1.86
C TRP A 127 -12.02 -4.42 3.14
N ARG A 128 -12.13 -5.75 3.06
CA ARG A 128 -12.08 -6.65 4.23
C ARG A 128 -10.72 -6.65 4.93
N SER A 129 -9.66 -6.42 4.21
CA SER A 129 -8.29 -6.41 4.74
C SER A 129 -7.85 -5.00 5.17
N TYR A 130 -7.92 -4.02 4.29
CA TYR A 130 -7.46 -2.67 4.57
C TYR A 130 -8.56 -1.74 5.09
N GLY A 131 -9.72 -1.73 4.46
CA GLY A 131 -10.82 -0.85 4.84
C GLY A 131 -11.30 -1.11 6.27
N GLU A 132 -11.65 -2.34 6.58
CA GLU A 132 -12.03 -2.74 7.93
C GLU A 132 -10.86 -2.60 8.93
N GLY A 133 -9.62 -2.88 8.50
CA GLY A 133 -8.42 -2.68 9.32
C GLY A 133 -8.20 -1.20 9.67
N ILE A 134 -8.49 -0.28 8.76
CA ILE A 134 -8.47 1.16 9.01
C ILE A 134 -9.56 1.54 10.03
N ASN A 135 -10.79 1.08 9.84
CA ASN A 135 -11.88 1.34 10.77
C ASN A 135 -11.56 0.83 12.18
N ASP A 136 -11.00 -0.37 12.29
CA ASP A 136 -10.54 -0.94 13.56
C ASP A 136 -9.40 -0.10 14.19
N GLY A 137 -8.47 0.38 13.38
CA GLY A 137 -7.33 1.18 13.84
C GLY A 137 -7.71 2.58 14.32
N LEU A 138 -8.75 3.17 13.73
CA LEU A 138 -9.25 4.50 14.05
C LEU A 138 -10.34 4.51 15.13
N LYS A 139 -10.81 3.35 15.57
CA LYS A 139 -11.94 3.23 16.51
C LYS A 139 -11.77 4.11 17.75
N ASP A 140 -10.56 4.16 18.31
CA ASP A 140 -10.26 4.91 19.52
C ASP A 140 -9.88 6.38 19.24
N THR A 141 -9.77 6.76 17.97
CA THR A 141 -9.38 8.11 17.51
C THR A 141 -10.25 8.57 16.32
N PRO A 142 -11.59 8.65 16.48
CA PRO A 142 -12.51 8.86 15.34
C PRO A 142 -12.31 10.22 14.64
N ASN A 143 -11.73 11.20 15.31
CA ASN A 143 -11.48 12.54 14.76
C ASN A 143 -10.05 12.69 14.17
N ARG A 144 -9.28 11.61 14.08
CA ARG A 144 -7.95 11.65 13.50
C ARG A 144 -8.04 11.99 12.01
N ASP A 145 -7.30 13.01 11.58
CA ASP A 145 -7.17 13.31 10.13
C ASP A 145 -6.37 12.20 9.47
N PHE A 146 -7.10 11.24 8.92
CA PHE A 146 -6.56 10.08 8.24
C PHE A 146 -7.25 9.90 6.89
N ARG A 147 -6.54 9.35 5.92
CA ARG A 147 -7.11 9.06 4.61
C ARG A 147 -6.62 7.75 4.01
N LEU A 148 -7.49 7.11 3.29
CA LEU A 148 -7.16 6.04 2.38
C LEU A 148 -6.98 6.64 0.98
N ILE A 149 -5.83 6.42 0.34
CA ILE A 149 -5.56 6.83 -1.02
C ILE A 149 -5.63 5.57 -1.88
N HIS A 150 -6.74 5.40 -2.60
CA HIS A 150 -6.95 4.23 -3.44
C HIS A 150 -6.55 4.55 -4.88
N ARG A 151 -5.57 3.80 -5.40
CA ARG A 151 -5.15 3.97 -6.77
C ARG A 151 -6.15 3.32 -7.72
N PHE A 152 -6.69 4.13 -8.61
CA PHE A 152 -7.51 3.68 -9.72
C PHE A 152 -6.63 2.99 -10.77
N HIS A 153 -6.66 1.66 -10.79
CA HIS A 153 -5.86 0.83 -11.70
C HIS A 153 -6.43 -0.58 -11.74
N TRP A 154 -6.77 -1.07 -12.90
CA TRP A 154 -7.37 -2.40 -13.11
C TRP A 154 -8.71 -2.62 -12.40
N THR A 155 -9.46 -1.56 -12.14
CA THR A 155 -10.77 -1.65 -11.49
C THR A 155 -11.67 -0.50 -11.94
N ALA A 156 -12.97 -0.70 -11.90
CA ALA A 156 -13.93 0.36 -12.15
C ALA A 156 -14.03 1.27 -10.92
N LEU A 157 -14.07 2.57 -11.14
CA LEU A 157 -14.11 3.56 -10.06
C LEU A 157 -15.34 3.40 -9.16
N SER A 158 -16.50 3.06 -9.75
CA SER A 158 -17.72 2.72 -8.99
C SER A 158 -17.51 1.57 -8.02
N LYS A 159 -16.71 0.56 -8.40
CA LYS A 159 -16.40 -0.56 -7.51
C LYS A 159 -15.59 -0.15 -6.29
N ILE A 160 -14.70 0.81 -6.45
CA ILE A 160 -13.97 1.40 -5.30
C ILE A 160 -14.97 2.08 -4.38
N THR A 161 -15.77 3.02 -4.88
CA THR A 161 -16.70 3.79 -4.05
C THR A 161 -17.76 2.94 -3.38
N ASP A 162 -18.25 1.90 -4.06
CA ASP A 162 -19.27 1.00 -3.54
C ASP A 162 -18.74 0.11 -2.41
N ASN A 163 -17.53 -0.45 -2.57
CA ASN A 163 -16.94 -1.32 -1.56
C ASN A 163 -16.44 -0.53 -0.34
N PHE A 164 -15.97 0.70 -0.51
CA PHE A 164 -15.44 1.54 0.57
C PHE A 164 -16.44 2.56 1.13
N LYS A 165 -17.74 2.41 0.86
CA LYS A 165 -18.79 3.33 1.34
C LYS A 165 -18.86 3.46 2.88
N ASP A 166 -18.51 2.40 3.61
CA ASP A 166 -18.53 2.33 5.07
C ASP A 166 -17.16 2.65 5.70
N LEU A 167 -16.25 3.27 4.95
CA LEU A 167 -14.96 3.70 5.46
C LEU A 167 -15.11 4.90 6.40
N HIS A 168 -14.51 4.82 7.59
CA HIS A 168 -14.62 5.85 8.63
C HIS A 168 -13.60 7.00 8.48
N CYS A 169 -12.81 7.02 7.43
CA CYS A 169 -11.92 8.12 7.09
C CYS A 169 -12.16 8.62 5.67
N ARG A 170 -11.36 9.59 5.22
CA ARG A 170 -11.48 10.10 3.85
C ARG A 170 -10.98 9.08 2.85
N LEU A 171 -11.76 8.85 1.81
CA LEU A 171 -11.35 8.11 0.63
C LEU A 171 -10.89 9.11 -0.45
N ASP A 172 -9.62 9.08 -0.77
CA ASP A 172 -9.05 9.84 -1.89
C ASP A 172 -8.69 8.87 -3.03
N LEU A 173 -8.75 9.35 -4.27
CA LEU A 173 -8.48 8.56 -5.46
C LEU A 173 -7.13 8.96 -6.06
N SER A 174 -6.29 7.98 -6.38
CA SER A 174 -5.03 8.21 -7.05
C SER A 174 -5.10 7.76 -8.50
N LEU A 175 -4.76 8.66 -9.41
CA LEU A 175 -4.78 8.46 -10.85
C LEU A 175 -3.35 8.56 -11.40
N LYS A 176 -3.00 7.66 -12.32
CA LYS A 176 -1.82 7.88 -13.15
C LYS A 176 -2.13 8.89 -14.24
N TYR A 177 -1.22 9.82 -14.45
CA TYR A 177 -1.33 10.76 -15.56
C TYR A 177 -1.24 10.06 -16.93
N ALA A 178 -0.43 9.01 -17.03
CA ALA A 178 -0.31 8.17 -18.22
C ALA A 178 -0.38 6.67 -17.88
N ILE A 179 -0.92 5.86 -18.79
CA ILE A 179 -1.17 4.42 -18.54
C ILE A 179 0.12 3.67 -18.23
N ALA A 180 1.20 3.90 -18.98
CA ALA A 180 2.46 3.16 -18.83
C ALA A 180 3.60 4.03 -18.30
N HIS A 181 4.01 5.00 -19.06
CA HIS A 181 5.13 5.89 -18.76
C HIS A 181 4.74 7.33 -19.10
N MET A 182 5.59 8.26 -18.71
CA MET A 182 5.34 9.66 -18.98
C MET A 182 5.31 9.94 -20.46
N TYR A 183 4.15 10.40 -20.87
CA TYR A 183 4.02 11.16 -22.10
C TYR A 183 3.53 12.55 -21.72
N SER A 184 4.08 13.57 -22.34
CA SER A 184 3.49 14.90 -22.31
C SER A 184 2.21 14.91 -23.14
N ILE A 185 1.16 14.28 -22.64
CA ILE A 185 -0.18 14.35 -23.24
C ILE A 185 -0.93 15.42 -22.47
N PRO A 186 -1.31 16.55 -23.11
CA PRO A 186 -2.04 17.62 -22.45
C PRO A 186 -3.40 17.21 -21.92
N ASN A 187 -4.01 16.21 -22.52
CA ASN A 187 -5.34 15.71 -22.14
C ASN A 187 -5.39 14.18 -22.28
N PRO A 188 -4.97 13.43 -21.25
CA PRO A 188 -5.01 11.97 -21.30
C PRO A 188 -6.45 11.45 -21.26
N PRO A 189 -6.94 10.74 -22.28
CA PRO A 189 -8.34 10.37 -22.44
C PRO A 189 -8.91 9.57 -21.25
N PHE A 190 -8.10 8.69 -20.66
CA PHE A 190 -8.56 7.83 -19.56
C PHE A 190 -8.85 8.57 -18.24
N ILE A 191 -8.33 9.79 -18.06
CA ILE A 191 -8.68 10.64 -16.91
C ILE A 191 -10.07 11.23 -17.08
N ASN A 192 -10.52 11.47 -18.34
CA ASN A 192 -11.81 12.08 -18.61
C ASN A 192 -12.97 11.25 -18.05
N ASP A 193 -12.86 9.92 -18.07
CA ASP A 193 -13.87 9.03 -17.51
C ASP A 193 -13.94 9.10 -15.97
N ALA A 194 -12.85 9.53 -15.33
CA ALA A 194 -12.78 9.68 -13.89
C ALA A 194 -13.33 11.04 -13.41
N PHE A 195 -13.24 12.10 -14.22
CA PHE A 195 -13.67 13.45 -13.82
C PHE A 195 -15.09 13.56 -13.28
N PRO A 196 -16.11 12.94 -13.88
CA PRO A 196 -17.48 13.02 -13.37
C PRO A 196 -17.66 12.42 -11.97
N MET A 197 -16.74 11.56 -11.53
CA MET A 197 -16.78 10.88 -10.24
C MET A 197 -15.94 11.58 -9.17
N LEU A 198 -15.12 12.56 -9.57
CA LEU A 198 -14.35 13.37 -8.64
C LEU A 198 -15.26 14.41 -8.00
N SER A 199 -15.12 14.57 -6.71
CA SER A 199 -15.93 15.52 -5.93
C SER A 199 -15.09 16.08 -4.79
N GLU A 200 -15.61 17.09 -4.09
CA GLU A 200 -14.99 17.58 -2.87
C GLU A 200 -14.86 16.49 -1.79
N LYS A 201 -15.73 15.47 -1.85
CA LYS A 201 -15.71 14.32 -0.96
C LYS A 201 -14.53 13.39 -1.23
N HIS A 202 -14.11 13.27 -2.50
CA HIS A 202 -13.00 12.40 -2.92
C HIS A 202 -11.94 13.25 -3.62
N LYS A 203 -10.88 13.61 -2.89
CA LYS A 203 -9.76 14.33 -3.49
C LYS A 203 -8.95 13.42 -4.41
N THR A 204 -8.29 14.03 -5.37
CA THR A 204 -7.51 13.34 -6.39
C THR A 204 -6.03 13.53 -6.17
N TRP A 205 -5.30 12.44 -6.25
CA TRP A 205 -3.85 12.39 -6.25
C TRP A 205 -3.37 12.01 -7.64
N LEU A 206 -2.73 12.93 -8.33
CA LEU A 206 -2.18 12.68 -9.65
C LEU A 206 -0.75 12.18 -9.53
N THR A 207 -0.50 10.95 -9.98
CA THR A 207 0.84 10.39 -10.03
C THR A 207 1.48 10.74 -11.36
N ILE A 208 2.50 11.60 -11.31
CA ILE A 208 3.36 11.94 -12.44
C ILE A 208 4.68 11.21 -12.22
N ARG A 209 5.12 10.45 -13.22
CA ARG A 209 6.40 9.75 -13.20
C ARG A 209 7.35 10.38 -14.22
N ASN A 210 8.59 10.56 -13.81
CA ASN A 210 9.73 10.85 -14.72
C ASN A 210 10.37 9.57 -15.19
#